data_9613b734fc8a1029031dab0a355b1e10
#
_entry.id   9613b734fc8a1029031dab0a355b1e10
#
_cell.length_a   1.000
_cell.length_b   1.000
_cell.length_c   1.000
_cell.angle_alpha   90.00
_cell.angle_beta   90.00
_cell.angle_gamma   90.00
#
_symmetry.space_group_name_H-M   'P 1'
#
loop_
_entity.id
_entity.type
_entity.pdbx_description
1 polymer ?
#
loop_
_entity_poly.entity_id
_entity_poly.type
_entity_poly.pdbx_seq_one_letter_code
_entity_poly.pdbx_strand_id
1 'polypeptide(L)'
;MLSPSFNNKDRIIETSSINETLFANNEKQPVLVHTEKPKKQYVLNGFGGFSSHLPTIQHSFNPEPAAYTKLREKRRLAIKKSFLHGWNGYKKYAFGHDELTPLSNGTNDPFGGWGATLVDSLSTLLVMDLESEFNAAMRLVHRINFKVNDDVSVFESIIRYLGGLLSAYDLSERKYRPLMVQAEKLAIALLPAFDTPSGLPAHYWNPAKNQSAQRDTLIAEVGTVQLEFLMLSQFTQNPVYGQKAQAITDLLDSMGYEHGIYIKGLFPTALDVDKGHFTDSKTTFGAMGDSAFEYFLKEYLLTDGKIPQYGRMYKDAVRSMKQHMLRQIPGYDMLMLPPFDTQRELPEDYMDHLTCFVPGMLAMGSKTFNEPEDLEIAKGLLETCVFMYRTSATGLSPETWYIDKTEKYNPMTYNKTKQELKKLRDWWYEDDYEVNRPVQKIAVKERKEESTRYDVKYKLPQVKSRPPSLFFGDERYLLRPETIESLFILYRITGDQKYQEYGWEIFQAIEKWCKTKSAFAAIQNVDRDDIEDIEDNQIDSMESFLFAETFKYLYLLFSPPDVVSLDKFVFNTEAHPFLRRHWNWDKIINQI
;
A
#
# COMPACT_ATOMS: atom_id res chain seq x y z
N MET A 1 13.42 -53.14 41.91
CA MET A 1 12.30 -53.00 42.86
C MET A 1 11.36 -51.95 42.34
N LEU A 2 10.19 -52.47 41.87
CA LEU A 2 8.86 -51.85 41.87
C LEU A 2 8.64 -50.45 41.25
N SER A 3 8.13 -50.47 40.01
CA SER A 3 7.17 -49.50 39.48
C SER A 3 5.85 -49.53 40.23
N PRO A 4 5.01 -48.51 40.09
CA PRO A 4 3.65 -48.81 39.67
C PRO A 4 3.20 -48.04 38.42
N SER A 5 2.53 -48.79 37.57
CA SER A 5 1.70 -48.44 36.47
C SER A 5 0.52 -47.56 36.87
N PHE A 6 0.17 -46.59 36.00
CA PHE A 6 -1.19 -46.04 35.95
C PHE A 6 -1.77 -46.12 34.55
N ASN A 7 -2.95 -46.72 34.53
CA ASN A 7 -3.76 -47.08 33.41
C ASN A 7 -4.29 -45.90 32.60
N ASN A 8 -4.21 -46.05 31.33
CA ASN A 8 -4.95 -45.34 30.29
C ASN A 8 -6.42 -45.78 30.31
N LYS A 9 -7.33 -44.85 30.29
CA LYS A 9 -8.70 -45.08 29.82
C LYS A 9 -9.07 -44.02 28.78
N ASP A 10 -9.26 -44.53 27.60
CA ASP A 10 -9.77 -43.91 26.41
C ASP A 10 -11.04 -43.09 26.63
N ARG A 11 -11.10 -41.90 26.07
CA ARG A 11 -12.34 -41.27 25.62
C ARG A 11 -12.19 -40.84 24.17
N ILE A 12 -12.69 -41.71 23.32
CA ILE A 12 -13.01 -41.43 21.92
C ILE A 12 -14.16 -40.41 21.96
N ILE A 13 -13.95 -39.25 21.36
CA ILE A 13 -15.02 -38.32 21.02
C ILE A 13 -15.32 -38.53 19.54
N GLU A 14 -16.50 -39.06 19.29
CA GLU A 14 -17.08 -39.31 17.98
C GLU A 14 -17.10 -38.05 17.11
N THR A 15 -16.53 -38.14 15.93
CA THR A 15 -16.76 -37.22 14.83
C THR A 15 -18.12 -37.51 14.24
N SER A 16 -19.09 -36.63 14.50
CA SER A 16 -20.36 -36.66 13.79
C SER A 16 -20.15 -36.15 12.36
N SER A 17 -20.34 -37.07 11.42
CA SER A 17 -20.51 -36.86 10.00
C SER A 17 -21.62 -35.84 9.71
N ILE A 18 -21.31 -34.73 9.05
CA ILE A 18 -22.32 -33.89 8.41
C ILE A 18 -22.38 -34.28 6.94
N ASN A 19 -23.53 -34.86 6.59
CA ASN A 19 -23.89 -35.34 5.27
C ASN A 19 -23.80 -34.23 4.19
N GLU A 20 -23.15 -34.60 3.10
CA GLU A 20 -23.39 -34.03 1.77
C GLU A 20 -24.80 -34.46 1.32
N THR A 21 -25.72 -33.52 1.28
CA THR A 21 -26.87 -33.47 0.36
C THR A 21 -27.69 -32.24 0.69
N LEU A 22 -27.66 -31.24 -0.21
CA LEU A 22 -28.76 -30.26 -0.38
C LEU A 22 -28.38 -29.29 -1.54
N PHE A 23 -28.40 -29.85 -2.75
CA PHE A 23 -28.69 -29.04 -3.93
C PHE A 23 -29.83 -29.74 -4.66
N ALA A 24 -31.04 -29.33 -4.39
CA ALA A 24 -32.16 -29.29 -5.34
C ALA A 24 -33.40 -28.67 -4.67
N ASN A 25 -34.01 -27.79 -5.40
CA ASN A 25 -35.38 -27.31 -5.42
C ASN A 25 -35.73 -25.98 -4.74
N ASN A 26 -36.08 -25.07 -5.61
CA ASN A 26 -36.93 -23.90 -5.48
C ASN A 26 -38.02 -24.02 -4.42
N GLU A 27 -38.08 -23.03 -3.50
CA GLU A 27 -39.32 -22.34 -3.18
C GLU A 27 -39.03 -21.09 -2.34
N LYS A 28 -39.77 -20.03 -2.61
CA LYS A 28 -39.68 -18.71 -1.97
C LYS A 28 -39.97 -18.82 -0.47
N GLN A 29 -38.93 -18.69 0.37
CA GLN A 29 -39.09 -18.27 1.74
C GLN A 29 -38.54 -16.88 1.95
N PRO A 30 -39.21 -16.01 2.73
CA PRO A 30 -38.72 -14.68 3.00
C PRO A 30 -37.40 -14.79 3.78
N VAL A 31 -36.32 -14.30 3.20
CA VAL A 31 -35.04 -14.14 3.91
C VAL A 31 -35.31 -13.16 5.05
N LEU A 32 -35.40 -13.69 6.26
CA LEU A 32 -35.26 -12.91 7.48
C LEU A 32 -33.91 -12.24 7.42
N VAL A 33 -33.89 -10.97 7.01
CA VAL A 33 -32.76 -10.09 7.21
C VAL A 33 -32.61 -9.95 8.72
N HIS A 34 -31.79 -10.81 9.33
CA HIS A 34 -31.24 -10.52 10.62
C HIS A 34 -30.49 -9.21 10.48
N THR A 35 -31.09 -8.11 10.89
CA THR A 35 -30.40 -6.89 11.23
C THR A 35 -29.53 -7.24 12.42
N GLU A 36 -28.34 -7.81 12.18
CA GLU A 36 -27.29 -7.81 13.19
C GLU A 36 -27.14 -6.35 13.59
N LYS A 37 -27.40 -6.04 14.87
CA LYS A 37 -26.99 -4.76 15.46
C LYS A 37 -25.55 -4.57 15.04
N PRO A 38 -25.13 -3.37 14.53
CA PRO A 38 -23.76 -3.16 14.15
C PRO A 38 -22.89 -3.55 15.34
N LYS A 39 -22.25 -4.71 15.27
CA LYS A 39 -21.18 -5.12 16.17
C LYS A 39 -20.20 -3.97 16.07
N LYS A 40 -19.73 -3.48 17.22
CA LYS A 40 -18.82 -2.37 17.35
C LYS A 40 -17.86 -2.33 16.16
N GLN A 41 -18.24 -1.61 15.13
CA GLN A 41 -17.33 -1.17 14.11
C GLN A 41 -16.22 -0.48 14.90
N TYR A 42 -14.98 -0.89 14.75
CA TYR A 42 -13.83 -0.19 15.35
C TYR A 42 -13.76 1.21 14.72
N VAL A 43 -14.77 2.00 15.02
CA VAL A 43 -14.70 3.43 14.97
C VAL A 43 -13.71 3.72 16.07
N LEU A 44 -12.44 3.92 15.71
CA LEU A 44 -11.41 4.38 16.64
C LEU A 44 -11.74 5.82 17.08
N ASN A 45 -12.97 5.99 17.62
CA ASN A 45 -13.47 7.20 18.23
C ASN A 45 -12.91 7.41 19.65
N GLY A 46 -11.98 6.60 20.08
CA GLY A 46 -11.82 6.35 21.49
C GLY A 46 -10.55 6.81 22.16
N PHE A 47 -9.81 7.78 21.66
CA PHE A 47 -8.84 8.45 22.53
C PHE A 47 -9.00 9.96 22.38
N GLY A 48 -9.59 10.57 23.40
CA GLY A 48 -9.95 11.97 23.55
C GLY A 48 -9.34 12.94 22.54
N GLY A 49 -10.17 13.49 21.68
CA GLY A 49 -9.99 14.79 21.05
C GLY A 49 -8.63 15.07 20.40
N PHE A 50 -8.08 14.16 19.56
CA PHE A 50 -6.98 14.56 18.69
C PHE A 50 -7.48 15.63 17.73
N SER A 51 -6.96 16.86 17.89
CA SER A 51 -7.15 17.97 16.95
C SER A 51 -5.81 18.22 16.28
N SER A 52 -5.71 17.90 15.00
CA SER A 52 -4.50 18.11 14.20
C SER A 52 -4.22 19.60 14.03
N HIS A 53 -2.94 19.97 14.03
CA HIS A 53 -2.48 21.29 13.58
C HIS A 53 -2.43 21.40 12.06
N LEU A 54 -2.42 20.26 11.37
CA LEU A 54 -2.43 20.18 9.91
C LEU A 54 -3.86 20.30 9.37
N PRO A 55 -4.03 20.77 8.13
CA PRO A 55 -5.34 20.82 7.49
C PRO A 55 -5.94 19.41 7.33
N THR A 56 -7.27 19.35 7.30
CA THR A 56 -8.00 18.15 6.92
C THR A 56 -7.71 17.82 5.46
N ILE A 57 -7.23 16.61 5.19
CA ILE A 57 -6.90 16.16 3.84
C ILE A 57 -8.02 15.34 3.21
N GLN A 58 -8.83 14.67 4.03
CA GLN A 58 -9.91 13.82 3.55
C GLN A 58 -11.11 14.64 3.08
N HIS A 59 -11.75 14.22 2.00
CA HIS A 59 -12.97 14.82 1.50
C HIS A 59 -14.10 14.74 2.51
N SER A 60 -14.93 15.80 2.58
CA SER A 60 -16.16 15.80 3.38
C SER A 60 -17.27 15.09 2.61
N PHE A 61 -17.49 13.82 2.93
CA PHE A 61 -18.49 13.00 2.25
C PHE A 61 -19.91 13.33 2.69
N ASN A 62 -20.83 13.47 1.75
CA ASN A 62 -22.25 13.53 2.02
C ASN A 62 -22.78 12.16 2.49
N PRO A 63 -23.94 12.11 3.18
CA PRO A 63 -24.60 10.84 3.49
C PRO A 63 -24.88 10.02 2.23
N GLU A 64 -24.48 8.76 2.25
CA GLU A 64 -24.68 7.84 1.11
C GLU A 64 -26.15 7.48 0.92
N PRO A 65 -26.68 7.48 -0.32
CA PRO A 65 -27.98 6.88 -0.62
C PRO A 65 -28.01 5.37 -0.32
N ALA A 66 -29.11 4.86 0.20
CA ALA A 66 -29.25 3.45 0.58
C ALA A 66 -28.88 2.45 -0.53
N ALA A 67 -29.23 2.77 -1.79
CA ALA A 67 -28.88 1.94 -2.94
C ALA A 67 -27.38 1.86 -3.17
N TYR A 68 -26.67 2.98 -3.02
CA TYR A 68 -25.22 3.03 -3.14
C TYR A 68 -24.54 2.32 -1.97
N THR A 69 -24.99 2.56 -0.73
CA THR A 69 -24.49 1.84 0.45
C THR A 69 -24.57 0.33 0.25
N LYS A 70 -25.69 -0.18 -0.28
CA LYS A 70 -25.86 -1.60 -0.59
C LYS A 70 -24.86 -2.13 -1.62
N LEU A 71 -24.59 -1.35 -2.68
CA LEU A 71 -23.59 -1.70 -3.70
C LEU A 71 -22.18 -1.73 -3.09
N ARG A 72 -21.80 -0.68 -2.39
CA ARG A 72 -20.51 -0.56 -1.73
C ARG A 72 -20.26 -1.70 -0.74
N GLU A 73 -21.26 -2.01 0.11
CA GLU A 73 -21.17 -3.13 1.06
C GLU A 73 -21.04 -4.48 0.34
N LYS A 74 -21.77 -4.70 -0.75
CA LYS A 74 -21.63 -5.92 -1.56
C LYS A 74 -20.20 -6.10 -2.06
N ARG A 75 -19.58 -5.03 -2.58
CA ARG A 75 -18.20 -5.05 -3.06
C ARG A 75 -17.21 -5.28 -1.92
N ARG A 76 -17.37 -4.58 -0.80
CA ARG A 76 -16.55 -4.75 0.40
C ARG A 76 -16.58 -6.18 0.94
N LEU A 77 -17.77 -6.79 1.01
CA LEU A 77 -17.93 -8.17 1.45
C LEU A 77 -17.33 -9.19 0.47
N ALA A 78 -17.37 -8.91 -0.84
CA ALA A 78 -16.70 -9.75 -1.84
C ALA A 78 -15.18 -9.76 -1.62
N ILE A 79 -14.57 -8.60 -1.39
CA ILE A 79 -13.13 -8.47 -1.10
C ILE A 79 -12.78 -9.21 0.20
N LYS A 80 -13.57 -9.04 1.27
CA LYS A 80 -13.37 -9.78 2.52
C LYS A 80 -13.46 -11.31 2.32
N LYS A 81 -14.34 -11.78 1.45
CA LYS A 81 -14.46 -13.20 1.10
C LYS A 81 -13.20 -13.71 0.39
N SER A 82 -12.64 -12.93 -0.50
CA SER A 82 -11.40 -13.27 -1.22
C SER A 82 -10.19 -13.27 -0.30
N PHE A 83 -10.09 -12.28 0.58
CA PHE A 83 -9.10 -12.30 1.66
C PHE A 83 -9.18 -13.60 2.46
N LEU A 84 -10.38 -13.99 2.93
CA LEU A 84 -10.58 -15.21 3.71
C LEU A 84 -10.27 -16.49 2.92
N HIS A 85 -10.49 -16.50 1.59
CA HIS A 85 -10.09 -17.63 0.75
C HIS A 85 -8.58 -17.83 0.81
N GLY A 86 -7.79 -16.79 0.50
CA GLY A 86 -6.33 -16.85 0.57
C GLY A 86 -5.81 -17.12 1.98
N TRP A 87 -6.36 -16.44 2.99
CA TRP A 87 -6.00 -16.63 4.39
C TRP A 87 -6.21 -18.06 4.89
N ASN A 88 -7.32 -18.71 4.50
CA ASN A 88 -7.57 -20.09 4.85
C ASN A 88 -6.59 -21.06 4.19
N GLY A 89 -6.16 -20.77 2.95
CA GLY A 89 -5.09 -21.50 2.26
C GLY A 89 -3.77 -21.37 3.02
N TYR A 90 -3.35 -20.15 3.33
CA TYR A 90 -2.15 -19.89 4.13
C TYR A 90 -2.22 -20.61 5.48
N LYS A 91 -3.34 -20.50 6.22
CA LYS A 91 -3.53 -21.21 7.49
C LYS A 91 -3.42 -22.71 7.37
N LYS A 92 -3.88 -23.26 6.28
CA LYS A 92 -3.90 -24.72 6.08
C LYS A 92 -2.53 -25.27 5.74
N TYR A 93 -1.75 -24.57 4.94
CA TYR A 93 -0.54 -25.14 4.31
C TYR A 93 0.78 -24.49 4.77
N ALA A 94 0.74 -23.20 5.20
CA ALA A 94 1.95 -22.42 5.48
C ALA A 94 1.88 -21.63 6.81
N PHE A 95 0.98 -21.99 7.73
CA PHE A 95 0.73 -21.15 8.92
C PHE A 95 1.93 -21.06 9.85
N GLY A 96 2.54 -19.88 9.87
CA GLY A 96 3.75 -19.57 10.65
C GLY A 96 5.03 -19.57 9.83
N HIS A 97 4.99 -19.98 8.56
CA HIS A 97 6.01 -19.71 7.54
C HIS A 97 5.78 -18.33 6.93
N ASP A 98 6.79 -17.79 6.24
CA ASP A 98 6.70 -16.46 5.67
C ASP A 98 5.64 -16.40 4.58
N GLU A 99 5.62 -17.35 3.64
CA GLU A 99 4.75 -17.33 2.49
C GLU A 99 4.21 -18.72 2.14
N LEU A 100 3.04 -18.74 1.52
CA LEU A 100 2.45 -19.91 0.87
C LEU A 100 2.84 -19.89 -0.61
N THR A 101 3.29 -21.05 -1.13
CA THR A 101 3.33 -21.30 -2.57
C THR A 101 1.98 -21.85 -3.02
N PRO A 102 1.13 -21.05 -3.70
CA PRO A 102 -0.30 -21.30 -3.79
C PRO A 102 -0.72 -22.37 -4.81
N LEU A 103 0.17 -22.78 -5.71
CA LEU A 103 -0.06 -23.85 -6.69
C LEU A 103 0.35 -25.21 -6.11
N SER A 104 1.57 -25.30 -5.58
CA SER A 104 2.12 -26.52 -4.98
C SER A 104 1.61 -26.79 -3.56
N ASN A 105 1.02 -25.79 -2.88
CA ASN A 105 0.67 -25.81 -1.46
C ASN A 105 1.88 -26.05 -0.52
N GLY A 106 3.04 -25.57 -0.92
CA GLY A 106 4.28 -25.55 -0.15
C GLY A 106 4.48 -24.27 0.64
N THR A 107 5.69 -24.05 1.12
CA THR A 107 6.11 -22.87 1.88
C THR A 107 7.37 -22.26 1.29
N ASN A 108 7.51 -20.95 1.47
CA ASN A 108 8.73 -20.20 1.17
C ASN A 108 9.04 -19.27 2.36
N ASP A 109 10.30 -19.20 2.77
CA ASP A 109 10.74 -18.45 3.95
C ASP A 109 11.81 -17.39 3.62
N PRO A 110 11.52 -16.40 2.76
CA PRO A 110 12.51 -15.42 2.29
C PRO A 110 12.88 -14.38 3.35
N PHE A 111 12.11 -14.25 4.43
CA PHE A 111 12.25 -13.22 5.46
C PHE A 111 12.65 -13.80 6.83
N GLY A 112 13.41 -14.89 6.87
CA GLY A 112 13.91 -15.51 8.09
C GLY A 112 13.00 -16.56 8.73
N GLY A 113 11.88 -16.90 8.07
CA GLY A 113 10.93 -17.91 8.56
C GLY A 113 10.16 -17.45 9.81
N TRP A 114 9.92 -16.18 9.94
CA TRP A 114 9.25 -15.57 11.11
C TRP A 114 7.73 -15.43 10.92
N GLY A 115 7.18 -15.91 9.80
CA GLY A 115 5.77 -15.83 9.48
C GLY A 115 5.39 -14.46 8.93
N ALA A 116 6.02 -14.02 7.84
CA ALA A 116 5.76 -12.71 7.24
C ALA A 116 4.27 -12.51 6.96
N THR A 117 3.63 -13.40 6.21
CA THR A 117 2.19 -13.30 5.92
C THR A 117 1.34 -13.24 7.19
N LEU A 118 1.73 -13.95 8.26
CA LEU A 118 1.00 -13.95 9.53
C LEU A 118 1.06 -12.57 10.20
N VAL A 119 2.25 -11.97 10.31
CA VAL A 119 2.44 -10.68 10.99
C VAL A 119 1.89 -9.53 10.15
N ASP A 120 2.17 -9.52 8.85
CA ASP A 120 1.68 -8.54 7.88
C ASP A 120 0.14 -8.48 7.84
N SER A 121 -0.53 -9.62 8.03
CA SER A 121 -1.99 -9.68 8.01
C SER A 121 -2.64 -9.14 9.28
N LEU A 122 -1.94 -8.99 10.40
CA LEU A 122 -2.54 -8.67 11.71
C LEU A 122 -3.41 -7.40 11.68
N SER A 123 -2.88 -6.32 11.09
CA SER A 123 -3.64 -5.07 10.99
C SER A 123 -4.84 -5.20 10.07
N THR A 124 -4.74 -5.97 8.99
CA THR A 124 -5.85 -6.24 8.06
C THR A 124 -6.95 -7.07 8.71
N LEU A 125 -6.57 -8.09 9.51
CA LEU A 125 -7.53 -8.89 10.27
C LEU A 125 -8.37 -8.03 11.22
N LEU A 126 -7.74 -7.04 11.89
CA LEU A 126 -8.43 -6.09 12.75
C LEU A 126 -9.31 -5.11 11.95
N VAL A 127 -8.81 -4.56 10.84
CA VAL A 127 -9.56 -3.65 9.97
C VAL A 127 -10.78 -4.34 9.36
N MET A 128 -10.67 -5.62 9.04
CA MET A 128 -11.77 -6.42 8.48
C MET A 128 -12.69 -7.03 9.55
N ASP A 129 -12.49 -6.76 10.83
CA ASP A 129 -13.26 -7.36 11.94
C ASP A 129 -13.27 -8.90 11.88
N LEU A 130 -12.04 -9.47 11.79
CA LEU A 130 -11.78 -10.91 11.77
C LEU A 130 -11.14 -11.37 13.08
N GLU A 131 -11.82 -11.11 14.19
CA GLU A 131 -11.28 -11.33 15.55
C GLU A 131 -10.86 -12.78 15.81
N SER A 132 -11.60 -13.78 15.31
CA SER A 132 -11.24 -15.19 15.46
C SER A 132 -9.93 -15.52 14.77
N GLU A 133 -9.69 -14.95 13.58
CA GLU A 133 -8.48 -15.16 12.80
C GLU A 133 -7.30 -14.43 13.44
N PHE A 134 -7.51 -13.22 13.91
CA PHE A 134 -6.53 -12.47 14.68
C PHE A 134 -6.08 -13.24 15.93
N ASN A 135 -7.03 -13.78 16.71
CA ASN A 135 -6.71 -14.57 17.90
C ASN A 135 -5.99 -15.88 17.55
N ALA A 136 -6.25 -16.47 16.37
CA ALA A 136 -5.51 -17.64 15.89
C ALA A 136 -4.05 -17.25 15.57
N ALA A 137 -3.81 -16.15 14.88
CA ALA A 137 -2.48 -15.62 14.58
C ALA A 137 -1.71 -15.31 15.86
N MET A 138 -2.34 -14.66 16.84
CA MET A 138 -1.72 -14.30 18.11
C MET A 138 -1.12 -15.48 18.89
N ARG A 139 -1.65 -16.72 18.69
CA ARG A 139 -1.08 -17.92 19.31
C ARG A 139 0.31 -18.29 18.78
N LEU A 140 0.66 -17.83 17.57
CA LEU A 140 1.99 -18.04 16.98
C LEU A 140 2.91 -16.85 17.22
N VAL A 141 2.40 -15.62 17.13
CA VAL A 141 3.18 -14.38 17.27
C VAL A 141 4.10 -14.40 18.49
N HIS A 142 3.59 -14.83 19.67
CA HIS A 142 4.38 -14.84 20.91
C HIS A 142 5.55 -15.84 20.90
N ARG A 143 5.57 -16.78 19.94
CA ARG A 143 6.61 -17.82 19.80
C ARG A 143 7.71 -17.45 18.81
N ILE A 144 7.55 -16.37 18.04
CA ILE A 144 8.54 -15.97 17.04
C ILE A 144 9.88 -15.73 17.75
N ASN A 145 10.92 -16.32 17.18
CA ASN A 145 12.31 -16.13 17.62
C ASN A 145 13.09 -15.40 16.54
N PHE A 146 13.45 -14.16 16.79
CA PHE A 146 14.20 -13.31 15.85
C PHE A 146 15.71 -13.56 15.83
N LYS A 147 16.23 -14.49 16.62
CA LYS A 147 17.64 -14.90 16.62
C LYS A 147 17.86 -16.06 15.67
N VAL A 148 17.79 -15.80 14.38
CA VAL A 148 18.12 -16.78 13.34
C VAL A 148 19.56 -16.64 12.88
N ASN A 149 20.18 -17.75 12.48
CA ASN A 149 21.53 -17.75 11.91
C ASN A 149 21.46 -17.62 10.39
N ASP A 150 20.73 -16.63 9.92
CA ASP A 150 20.54 -16.30 8.53
C ASP A 150 20.64 -14.78 8.33
N ASP A 151 21.00 -14.35 7.15
CA ASP A 151 21.07 -12.93 6.81
C ASP A 151 19.67 -12.45 6.42
N VAL A 152 19.09 -11.57 7.23
CA VAL A 152 17.76 -10.99 7.00
C VAL A 152 17.86 -9.55 6.54
N SER A 153 16.98 -9.12 5.64
CA SER A 153 16.87 -7.72 5.26
C SER A 153 16.42 -6.89 6.47
N VAL A 154 17.18 -5.86 6.80
CA VAL A 154 16.81 -4.91 7.87
C VAL A 154 15.55 -4.16 7.49
N PHE A 155 15.46 -3.68 6.25
CA PHE A 155 14.33 -2.96 5.70
C PHE A 155 13.04 -3.81 5.78
N GLU A 156 13.02 -4.99 5.16
CA GLU A 156 11.84 -5.87 5.15
C GLU A 156 11.40 -6.27 6.57
N SER A 157 12.38 -6.50 7.45
CA SER A 157 12.09 -6.82 8.86
C SER A 157 11.40 -5.66 9.58
N ILE A 158 11.75 -4.42 9.27
CA ILE A 158 11.17 -3.23 9.88
C ILE A 158 9.77 -2.97 9.32
N ILE A 159 9.60 -2.89 8.01
CA ILE A 159 8.32 -2.50 7.42
C ILE A 159 7.23 -3.54 7.66
N ARG A 160 7.53 -4.84 7.48
CA ARG A 160 6.56 -5.94 7.62
C ARG A 160 6.35 -6.32 9.08
N TYR A 161 7.42 -6.75 9.77
CA TYR A 161 7.26 -7.31 11.11
C TYR A 161 7.11 -6.23 12.19
N LEU A 162 8.01 -5.24 12.24
CA LEU A 162 7.89 -4.19 13.24
C LEU A 162 6.65 -3.34 12.99
N GLY A 163 6.42 -2.94 11.75
CA GLY A 163 5.23 -2.20 11.33
C GLY A 163 3.93 -2.95 11.67
N GLY A 164 3.85 -4.24 11.28
CA GLY A 164 2.67 -5.09 11.56
C GLY A 164 2.40 -5.27 13.04
N LEU A 165 3.44 -5.53 13.85
CA LEU A 165 3.31 -5.70 15.32
C LEU A 165 2.85 -4.40 15.99
N LEU A 166 3.47 -3.26 15.67
CA LEU A 166 3.14 -1.96 16.27
C LEU A 166 1.74 -1.49 15.87
N SER A 167 1.38 -1.63 14.58
CA SER A 167 0.05 -1.28 14.10
C SER A 167 -1.03 -2.14 14.74
N ALA A 168 -0.84 -3.46 14.81
CA ALA A 168 -1.79 -4.35 15.46
C ALA A 168 -1.94 -4.06 16.96
N TYR A 169 -0.83 -3.71 17.64
CA TYR A 169 -0.87 -3.29 19.03
C TYR A 169 -1.73 -2.04 19.21
N ASP A 170 -1.53 -1.03 18.37
CA ASP A 170 -2.27 0.23 18.44
C ASP A 170 -3.75 0.07 18.08
N LEU A 171 -4.06 -0.61 16.97
CA LEU A 171 -5.42 -0.89 16.50
C LEU A 171 -6.23 -1.73 17.50
N SER A 172 -5.58 -2.64 18.25
CA SER A 172 -6.20 -3.42 19.31
C SER A 172 -6.41 -2.63 20.61
N GLU A 173 -6.27 -1.30 20.59
CA GLU A 173 -6.32 -0.43 21.79
C GLU A 173 -5.27 -0.85 22.84
N ARG A 174 -4.14 -1.38 22.40
CA ARG A 174 -3.00 -1.83 23.22
C ARG A 174 -3.32 -2.98 24.19
N LYS A 175 -4.36 -3.77 23.88
CA LYS A 175 -4.80 -4.89 24.73
C LYS A 175 -3.84 -6.07 24.67
N TYR A 176 -3.13 -6.27 23.56
CA TYR A 176 -2.30 -7.45 23.34
C TYR A 176 -0.82 -7.14 23.58
N ARG A 177 -0.40 -7.14 24.85
CA ARG A 177 0.99 -6.90 25.24
C ARG A 177 2.04 -7.79 24.53
N PRO A 178 1.77 -9.06 24.17
CA PRO A 178 2.74 -9.86 23.41
C PRO A 178 3.20 -9.22 22.09
N LEU A 179 2.35 -8.43 21.41
CA LEU A 179 2.74 -7.68 20.20
C LEU A 179 3.89 -6.73 20.50
N MET A 180 3.77 -5.96 21.58
CA MET A 180 4.81 -5.00 21.99
C MET A 180 6.09 -5.70 22.40
N VAL A 181 5.99 -6.82 23.14
CA VAL A 181 7.15 -7.62 23.54
C VAL A 181 7.91 -8.16 22.32
N GLN A 182 7.20 -8.61 21.29
CA GLN A 182 7.86 -9.09 20.08
C GLN A 182 8.44 -7.94 19.24
N ALA A 183 7.77 -6.79 19.18
CA ALA A 183 8.30 -5.60 18.54
C ALA A 183 9.64 -5.14 19.17
N GLU A 184 9.72 -5.11 20.50
CA GLU A 184 10.97 -4.79 21.20
C GLU A 184 12.06 -5.84 20.98
N LYS A 185 11.72 -7.14 20.98
CA LYS A 185 12.70 -8.20 20.71
C LYS A 185 13.28 -8.09 19.30
N LEU A 186 12.44 -7.82 18.30
CA LEU A 186 12.88 -7.60 16.92
C LEU A 186 13.79 -6.38 16.84
N ALA A 187 13.37 -5.26 17.41
CA ALA A 187 14.16 -4.03 17.40
C ALA A 187 15.52 -4.21 18.08
N ILE A 188 15.58 -4.91 19.23
CA ILE A 188 16.85 -5.23 19.90
C ILE A 188 17.74 -6.12 19.03
N ALA A 189 17.17 -7.06 18.28
CA ALA A 189 17.93 -7.94 17.38
C ALA A 189 18.50 -7.19 16.16
N LEU A 190 17.80 -6.15 15.69
CA LEU A 190 18.20 -5.35 14.52
C LEU A 190 19.02 -4.10 14.88
N LEU A 191 18.92 -3.57 16.11
CA LEU A 191 19.55 -2.32 16.50
C LEU A 191 21.07 -2.27 16.21
N PRO A 192 21.85 -3.35 16.42
CA PRO A 192 23.27 -3.34 16.09
C PRO A 192 23.59 -3.20 14.59
N ALA A 193 22.64 -3.44 13.70
CA ALA A 193 22.80 -3.19 12.26
C ALA A 193 23.01 -1.69 11.95
N PHE A 194 22.65 -0.81 12.89
CA PHE A 194 22.82 0.65 12.80
C PHE A 194 24.14 1.13 13.42
N ASP A 195 24.98 0.24 13.96
CA ASP A 195 26.27 0.61 14.54
C ASP A 195 27.36 0.56 13.45
N THR A 196 27.19 1.42 12.45
CA THR A 196 28.09 1.62 11.31
C THR A 196 28.81 2.97 11.44
N PRO A 197 29.92 3.19 10.72
CA PRO A 197 30.63 4.48 10.78
C PRO A 197 29.78 5.69 10.41
N SER A 198 28.84 5.55 9.45
CA SER A 198 27.93 6.62 9.05
C SER A 198 26.67 6.71 9.92
N GLY A 199 26.33 5.67 10.67
CA GLY A 199 25.04 5.51 11.35
C GLY A 199 23.90 5.00 10.44
N LEU A 200 24.15 4.77 9.15
CA LEU A 200 23.19 4.14 8.24
C LEU A 200 23.06 2.65 8.56
N PRO A 201 21.87 2.05 8.45
CA PRO A 201 21.69 0.62 8.68
C PRO A 201 22.36 -0.23 7.58
N ALA A 202 22.88 -1.38 7.99
CA ALA A 202 23.30 -2.40 7.02
C ALA A 202 22.08 -2.91 6.23
N HIS A 203 22.27 -3.24 4.96
CA HIS A 203 21.22 -3.81 4.09
C HIS A 203 20.72 -5.16 4.64
N TYR A 204 21.65 -6.12 4.85
CA TYR A 204 21.37 -7.39 5.48
C TYR A 204 22.09 -7.51 6.82
N TRP A 205 21.46 -8.20 7.75
CA TRP A 205 21.96 -8.41 9.10
C TRP A 205 21.77 -9.85 9.57
N ASN A 206 22.78 -10.44 10.19
CA ASN A 206 22.67 -11.76 10.83
C ASN A 206 22.44 -11.60 12.34
N PRO A 207 21.22 -11.80 12.86
CA PRO A 207 20.91 -11.55 14.27
C PRO A 207 21.61 -12.51 15.24
N ALA A 208 21.98 -13.73 14.83
CA ALA A 208 22.66 -14.69 15.69
C ALA A 208 24.18 -14.41 15.77
N LYS A 209 24.78 -13.99 14.66
CA LYS A 209 26.21 -13.68 14.57
C LYS A 209 26.55 -12.23 14.91
N ASN A 210 25.53 -11.37 14.90
CA ASN A 210 25.66 -9.93 15.12
C ASN A 210 26.63 -9.27 14.13
N GLN A 211 26.46 -9.53 12.85
CA GLN A 211 27.33 -9.05 11.77
C GLN A 211 26.60 -8.88 10.44
N SER A 212 27.15 -8.04 9.55
CA SER A 212 26.79 -7.92 8.13
C SER A 212 28.04 -8.08 7.27
N ALA A 213 27.87 -8.73 6.10
CA ALA A 213 28.90 -8.82 5.08
C ALA A 213 28.81 -7.71 4.01
N GLN A 214 27.65 -7.07 3.87
CA GLN A 214 27.41 -6.05 2.85
C GLN A 214 27.71 -4.65 3.39
N ARG A 215 28.27 -3.81 2.50
CA ARG A 215 28.62 -2.41 2.75
C ARG A 215 27.86 -1.42 1.89
N ASP A 216 27.04 -1.94 0.97
CA ASP A 216 26.15 -1.15 0.13
C ASP A 216 24.72 -1.28 0.66
N THR A 217 23.94 -0.22 0.53
CA THR A 217 22.52 -0.16 0.90
C THR A 217 21.79 0.73 -0.10
N LEU A 218 20.46 0.79 0.00
CA LEU A 218 19.61 1.57 -0.89
C LEU A 218 18.95 2.74 -0.13
N ILE A 219 18.67 3.83 -0.84
CA ILE A 219 18.00 4.99 -0.23
C ILE A 219 16.60 4.62 0.31
N ALA A 220 15.85 3.75 -0.39
CA ALA A 220 14.59 3.21 0.10
C ALA A 220 14.76 2.52 1.46
N GLU A 221 15.82 1.77 1.67
CA GLU A 221 16.05 0.99 2.89
C GLU A 221 16.45 1.86 4.08
N VAL A 222 17.33 2.84 3.87
CA VAL A 222 17.74 3.75 4.94
C VAL A 222 16.72 4.83 5.24
N GLY A 223 15.98 5.25 4.23
CA GLY A 223 14.94 6.27 4.32
C GLY A 223 13.57 5.76 4.79
N THR A 224 13.46 4.47 5.17
CA THR A 224 12.17 3.84 5.46
C THR A 224 12.21 3.01 6.76
N VAL A 225 12.75 3.58 7.80
CA VAL A 225 12.79 3.00 9.16
C VAL A 225 12.13 3.93 10.18
N GLN A 226 11.86 5.16 9.78
CA GLN A 226 11.58 6.27 10.67
C GLN A 226 10.22 6.14 11.35
N LEU A 227 9.17 5.82 10.61
CA LEU A 227 7.82 5.72 11.18
C LEU A 227 7.75 4.65 12.27
N GLU A 228 8.30 3.47 12.02
CA GLU A 228 8.31 2.34 12.94
C GLU A 228 9.13 2.66 14.18
N PHE A 229 10.34 3.22 14.02
CA PHE A 229 11.22 3.56 15.14
C PHE A 229 10.68 4.73 15.96
N LEU A 230 10.07 5.74 15.34
CA LEU A 230 9.38 6.80 16.05
C LEU A 230 8.20 6.24 16.87
N MET A 231 7.37 5.38 16.28
CA MET A 231 6.25 4.75 16.98
C MET A 231 6.72 3.82 18.10
N LEU A 232 7.77 3.04 17.87
CA LEU A 232 8.36 2.18 18.89
C LEU A 232 8.87 2.99 20.08
N SER A 233 9.58 4.10 19.84
CA SER A 233 10.00 5.03 20.90
C SER A 233 8.83 5.60 21.69
N GLN A 234 7.73 5.95 21.00
CA GLN A 234 6.54 6.46 21.69
C GLN A 234 5.86 5.41 22.57
N PHE A 235 5.80 4.17 22.13
CA PHE A 235 5.15 3.10 22.90
C PHE A 235 6.01 2.61 24.06
N THR A 236 7.33 2.51 23.88
CA THR A 236 8.28 2.03 24.90
C THR A 236 8.75 3.13 25.85
N GLN A 237 8.61 4.40 25.47
CA GLN A 237 9.24 5.56 26.11
C GLN A 237 10.78 5.48 26.10
N ASN A 238 11.37 4.66 25.24
CA ASN A 238 12.79 4.58 24.99
C ASN A 238 13.16 5.43 23.76
N PRO A 239 13.91 6.52 23.90
CA PRO A 239 14.19 7.44 22.79
C PRO A 239 15.19 6.86 21.77
N VAL A 240 15.93 5.82 22.10
CA VAL A 240 17.04 5.28 21.27
C VAL A 240 16.62 4.99 19.84
N TYR A 241 15.43 4.43 19.63
CA TYR A 241 14.95 4.08 18.30
C TYR A 241 14.66 5.34 17.46
N GLY A 242 13.87 6.28 18.00
CA GLY A 242 13.56 7.54 17.34
C GLY A 242 14.81 8.40 17.08
N GLN A 243 15.78 8.38 17.99
CA GLN A 243 17.06 9.05 17.79
C GLN A 243 17.86 8.45 16.62
N LYS A 244 17.91 7.11 16.50
CA LYS A 244 18.56 6.45 15.35
C LYS A 244 17.86 6.85 14.03
N ALA A 245 16.51 6.83 14.00
CA ALA A 245 15.75 7.26 12.83
C ALA A 245 16.01 8.73 12.47
N GLN A 246 16.00 9.63 13.47
CA GLN A 246 16.26 11.06 13.26
C GLN A 246 17.69 11.31 12.77
N ALA A 247 18.68 10.59 13.30
CA ALA A 247 20.07 10.73 12.86
C ALA A 247 20.26 10.38 11.37
N ILE A 248 19.53 9.39 10.87
CA ILE A 248 19.53 9.06 9.43
C ILE A 248 18.92 10.21 8.62
N THR A 249 17.78 10.74 9.04
CA THR A 249 17.13 11.86 8.38
C THR A 249 18.01 13.12 8.38
N ASP A 250 18.70 13.39 9.51
CA ASP A 250 19.64 14.51 9.63
C ASP A 250 20.85 14.33 8.70
N LEU A 251 21.38 13.12 8.60
CA LEU A 251 22.47 12.80 7.68
C LEU A 251 22.04 13.04 6.23
N LEU A 252 20.90 12.47 5.79
CA LEU A 252 20.38 12.64 4.43
C LEU A 252 20.13 14.12 4.10
N ASP A 253 19.58 14.88 5.04
CA ASP A 253 19.31 16.31 4.88
C ASP A 253 20.59 17.17 4.77
N SER A 254 21.67 16.72 5.40
CA SER A 254 22.98 17.40 5.37
C SER A 254 23.78 17.12 4.10
N MET A 255 23.42 16.09 3.34
CA MET A 255 24.17 15.68 2.15
C MET A 255 24.06 16.69 1.02
N GLY A 256 25.17 16.91 0.33
CA GLY A 256 25.31 17.80 -0.81
C GLY A 256 26.07 17.16 -1.98
N TYR A 257 26.61 17.98 -2.85
CA TYR A 257 27.32 17.56 -4.07
C TYR A 257 28.49 16.60 -3.76
N GLU A 258 29.20 16.83 -2.69
CA GLU A 258 30.31 15.99 -2.22
C GLU A 258 29.89 14.60 -1.77
N HIS A 259 28.60 14.41 -1.49
CA HIS A 259 28.00 13.14 -1.13
C HIS A 259 27.28 12.45 -2.30
N GLY A 260 27.35 13.04 -3.53
CA GLY A 260 26.69 12.50 -4.72
C GLY A 260 25.28 13.06 -4.99
N ILE A 261 24.84 14.11 -4.27
CA ILE A 261 23.57 14.80 -4.55
C ILE A 261 23.79 15.88 -5.60
N TYR A 262 23.49 15.57 -6.87
CA TYR A 262 23.66 16.51 -7.98
C TYR A 262 22.49 17.49 -8.12
N ILE A 263 21.28 17.06 -7.74
CA ILE A 263 20.08 17.90 -7.74
C ILE A 263 19.45 17.82 -6.35
N LYS A 264 19.31 18.97 -5.69
CA LYS A 264 18.76 19.04 -4.34
C LYS A 264 17.38 18.39 -4.25
N GLY A 265 17.19 17.48 -3.29
CA GLY A 265 15.94 16.75 -3.06
C GLY A 265 15.76 15.51 -3.93
N LEU A 266 16.64 15.24 -4.91
CA LEU A 266 16.68 13.98 -5.64
C LEU A 266 17.84 13.14 -5.14
N PHE A 267 17.54 12.14 -4.36
CA PHE A 267 18.51 11.21 -3.79
C PHE A 267 18.77 10.07 -4.79
N PRO A 268 20.05 9.77 -5.12
CA PRO A 268 20.38 8.57 -5.88
C PRO A 268 20.01 7.27 -5.14
N THR A 269 20.09 6.13 -5.84
CA THR A 269 19.56 4.86 -5.30
C THR A 269 20.54 4.14 -4.37
N ALA A 270 21.82 4.11 -4.67
CA ALA A 270 22.80 3.29 -3.95
C ALA A 270 23.71 4.11 -3.04
N LEU A 271 23.92 3.64 -1.80
CA LEU A 271 24.75 4.26 -0.77
C LEU A 271 25.83 3.30 -0.26
N ASP A 272 27.01 3.86 0.07
CA ASP A 272 28.06 3.20 0.85
C ASP A 272 27.78 3.43 2.36
N VAL A 273 27.53 2.34 3.09
CA VAL A 273 27.17 2.38 4.51
C VAL A 273 28.31 2.90 5.39
N ASP A 274 29.57 2.64 5.04
CA ASP A 274 30.71 3.10 5.84
C ASP A 274 30.99 4.58 5.64
N LYS A 275 30.89 5.05 4.41
CA LYS A 275 31.24 6.44 4.04
C LYS A 275 30.08 7.41 4.12
N GLY A 276 28.85 6.90 4.08
CA GLY A 276 27.67 7.74 4.10
C GLY A 276 27.57 8.64 2.85
N HIS A 277 27.83 8.08 1.65
CA HIS A 277 27.66 8.82 0.39
C HIS A 277 27.06 7.93 -0.71
N PHE A 278 26.46 8.57 -1.70
CA PHE A 278 25.88 7.86 -2.84
C PHE A 278 26.98 7.38 -3.80
N THR A 279 26.77 6.19 -4.36
CA THR A 279 27.72 5.51 -5.26
C THR A 279 27.28 5.52 -6.71
N ASP A 280 26.06 5.97 -6.97
CA ASP A 280 25.48 6.16 -8.32
C ASP A 280 24.91 7.57 -8.50
N SER A 281 24.29 7.85 -9.66
CA SER A 281 23.60 9.11 -9.98
C SER A 281 22.14 8.93 -10.36
N LYS A 282 21.64 7.68 -10.34
CA LYS A 282 20.27 7.35 -10.72
C LYS A 282 19.33 7.61 -9.55
N THR A 283 18.29 8.42 -9.77
CA THR A 283 17.18 8.62 -8.83
C THR A 283 15.89 8.06 -9.42
N THR A 284 15.03 7.53 -8.56
CA THR A 284 13.73 7.00 -8.97
C THR A 284 12.72 7.12 -7.84
N PHE A 285 11.45 7.32 -8.18
CA PHE A 285 10.31 7.16 -7.27
C PHE A 285 9.66 5.77 -7.41
N GLY A 286 10.31 4.84 -8.10
CA GLY A 286 10.00 3.43 -8.17
C GLY A 286 11.02 2.62 -7.37
N ALA A 287 11.24 1.36 -7.77
CA ALA A 287 12.10 0.42 -7.08
C ALA A 287 13.45 1.02 -6.64
N MET A 288 13.87 0.74 -5.42
CA MET A 288 15.12 1.18 -4.75
C MET A 288 15.12 2.64 -4.23
N GLY A 289 14.16 3.49 -4.64
CA GLY A 289 14.11 4.88 -4.18
C GLY A 289 12.80 5.30 -3.52
N ASP A 290 11.71 4.66 -3.90
CA ASP A 290 10.29 4.89 -3.65
C ASP A 290 9.94 5.35 -2.22
N SER A 291 10.03 4.47 -1.26
CA SER A 291 9.54 4.67 0.11
C SER A 291 10.33 5.71 0.91
N ALA A 292 11.57 6.03 0.52
CA ALA A 292 12.30 7.13 1.15
C ALA A 292 11.60 8.49 0.91
N PHE A 293 11.17 8.74 -0.33
CA PHE A 293 10.43 9.97 -0.67
C PHE A 293 9.04 10.00 -0.04
N GLU A 294 8.42 8.84 0.05
CA GLU A 294 7.14 8.66 0.71
C GLU A 294 7.22 9.02 2.21
N TYR A 295 8.28 8.56 2.90
CA TYR A 295 8.42 8.75 4.34
C TYR A 295 8.63 10.19 4.74
N PHE A 296 9.27 11.04 3.95
CA PHE A 296 9.36 12.48 4.25
C PHE A 296 7.98 13.13 4.48
N LEU A 297 6.97 12.77 3.66
CA LEU A 297 5.61 13.26 3.90
C LEU A 297 4.97 12.56 5.10
N LYS A 298 5.12 11.25 5.21
CA LYS A 298 4.46 10.45 6.24
C LYS A 298 5.00 10.77 7.64
N GLU A 299 6.30 11.03 7.79
CA GLU A 299 6.92 11.54 9.02
C GLU A 299 6.33 12.91 9.42
N TYR A 300 6.20 13.82 8.44
CA TYR A 300 5.58 15.12 8.69
C TYR A 300 4.13 14.99 9.17
N LEU A 301 3.35 14.11 8.54
CA LEU A 301 1.96 13.84 8.93
C LEU A 301 1.89 13.18 10.32
N LEU A 302 2.73 12.18 10.59
CA LEU A 302 2.75 11.44 11.86
C LEU A 302 3.10 12.37 13.03
N THR A 303 4.04 13.28 12.82
CA THR A 303 4.49 14.26 13.83
C THR A 303 3.58 15.50 13.93
N ASP A 304 2.47 15.50 13.18
CA ASP A 304 1.51 16.62 13.15
C ASP A 304 2.16 17.95 12.76
N GLY A 305 3.13 17.90 11.86
CA GLY A 305 3.87 19.05 11.35
C GLY A 305 4.86 19.68 12.34
N LYS A 306 5.08 19.07 13.51
CA LYS A 306 5.96 19.63 14.55
C LYS A 306 7.43 19.63 14.19
N ILE A 307 7.83 18.81 13.22
CA ILE A 307 9.20 18.72 12.71
C ILE A 307 9.22 19.27 11.29
N PRO A 308 9.53 20.56 11.08
CA PRO A 308 9.48 21.20 9.77
C PRO A 308 10.45 20.61 8.74
N GLN A 309 11.52 19.96 9.18
CA GLN A 309 12.54 19.31 8.35
C GLN A 309 11.90 18.33 7.36
N TYR A 310 11.06 17.42 7.84
CA TYR A 310 10.39 16.41 7.00
C TYR A 310 9.56 17.05 5.87
N GLY A 311 8.73 18.03 6.22
CA GLY A 311 7.92 18.76 5.24
C GLY A 311 8.76 19.57 4.24
N ARG A 312 9.93 20.07 4.64
CA ARG A 312 10.86 20.75 3.74
C ARG A 312 11.51 19.76 2.78
N MET A 313 12.03 18.62 3.25
CA MET A 313 12.63 17.58 2.43
C MET A 313 11.63 17.06 1.39
N TYR A 314 10.40 16.77 1.79
CA TYR A 314 9.32 16.42 0.87
C TYR A 314 9.09 17.47 -0.22
N LYS A 315 8.96 18.75 0.16
CA LYS A 315 8.74 19.83 -0.82
C LYS A 315 9.92 20.03 -1.77
N ASP A 316 11.14 19.86 -1.28
CA ASP A 316 12.34 19.95 -2.13
C ASP A 316 12.35 18.78 -3.14
N ALA A 317 12.04 17.56 -2.70
CA ALA A 317 11.94 16.39 -3.57
C ALA A 317 10.86 16.54 -4.65
N VAL A 318 9.63 16.91 -4.26
CA VAL A 318 8.52 17.09 -5.22
C VAL A 318 8.80 18.24 -6.20
N ARG A 319 9.39 19.35 -5.75
CA ARG A 319 9.78 20.45 -6.65
C ARG A 319 10.77 19.96 -7.70
N SER A 320 11.82 19.28 -7.30
CA SER A 320 12.86 18.78 -8.19
C SER A 320 12.34 17.66 -9.11
N MET A 321 11.49 16.78 -8.61
CA MET A 321 10.79 15.78 -9.41
C MET A 321 9.96 16.42 -10.53
N LYS A 322 9.13 17.43 -10.21
CA LYS A 322 8.34 18.17 -11.21
C LYS A 322 9.23 18.87 -12.25
N GLN A 323 10.33 19.46 -11.81
CA GLN A 323 11.21 20.22 -12.65
C GLN A 323 12.06 19.36 -13.60
N HIS A 324 12.51 18.19 -13.17
CA HIS A 324 13.52 17.41 -13.90
C HIS A 324 12.97 16.09 -14.45
N MET A 325 12.15 15.36 -13.68
CA MET A 325 11.76 13.99 -13.99
C MET A 325 10.41 13.88 -14.72
N LEU A 326 9.42 14.71 -14.34
CA LEU A 326 8.04 14.54 -14.79
C LEU A 326 7.90 14.70 -16.31
N ARG A 327 7.21 13.75 -16.94
CA ARG A 327 6.95 13.67 -18.38
C ARG A 327 5.45 13.66 -18.67
N GLN A 328 5.05 14.23 -19.81
CA GLN A 328 3.70 14.12 -20.36
C GLN A 328 3.70 13.22 -21.60
N ILE A 329 2.62 12.49 -21.80
CA ILE A 329 2.43 11.61 -22.95
C ILE A 329 1.62 12.37 -24.00
N PRO A 330 2.19 12.69 -25.19
CA PRO A 330 1.49 13.48 -26.19
C PRO A 330 0.16 12.87 -26.64
N GLY A 331 -0.91 13.66 -26.64
CA GLY A 331 -2.26 13.21 -27.04
C GLY A 331 -3.03 12.43 -25.97
N TYR A 332 -2.50 12.34 -24.75
CA TYR A 332 -3.16 11.69 -23.61
C TYR A 332 -3.19 12.63 -22.39
N ASP A 333 -4.18 12.41 -21.50
CA ASP A 333 -4.25 13.06 -20.19
C ASP A 333 -3.48 12.25 -19.12
N MET A 334 -2.35 11.70 -19.53
CA MET A 334 -1.47 10.83 -18.75
C MET A 334 -0.10 11.47 -18.53
N LEU A 335 0.46 11.23 -17.38
CA LEU A 335 1.81 11.63 -17.00
C LEU A 335 2.67 10.41 -16.69
N MET A 336 3.97 10.54 -16.85
CA MET A 336 4.96 9.51 -16.58
C MET A 336 6.05 10.06 -15.66
N LEU A 337 6.50 9.22 -14.75
CA LEU A 337 7.61 9.53 -13.84
C LEU A 337 8.70 8.45 -13.96
N PRO A 338 9.57 8.58 -14.98
CA PRO A 338 10.65 7.61 -15.21
C PRO A 338 11.80 7.80 -14.20
N PRO A 339 12.66 6.80 -14.01
CA PRO A 339 13.96 7.00 -13.40
C PRO A 339 14.78 8.07 -14.13
N PHE A 340 15.73 8.70 -13.42
CA PHE A 340 16.44 9.86 -13.92
C PHE A 340 17.91 9.84 -13.48
N ASP A 341 18.82 10.03 -14.42
CA ASP A 341 20.24 10.26 -14.12
C ASP A 341 20.45 11.73 -13.74
N THR A 342 20.68 11.99 -12.45
CA THR A 342 20.80 13.35 -11.92
C THR A 342 22.10 14.05 -12.34
N GLN A 343 23.15 13.31 -12.68
CA GLN A 343 24.42 13.86 -13.15
C GLN A 343 24.38 14.25 -14.63
N ARG A 344 23.71 13.44 -15.46
CA ARG A 344 23.57 13.69 -16.90
C ARG A 344 22.31 14.49 -17.23
N GLU A 345 21.40 14.63 -16.30
CA GLU A 345 20.07 15.25 -16.47
C GLU A 345 19.25 14.56 -17.58
N LEU A 346 19.26 13.22 -17.60
CA LEU A 346 18.56 12.42 -18.60
C LEU A 346 17.54 11.47 -17.93
N PRO A 347 16.28 11.47 -18.43
CA PRO A 347 15.29 10.46 -18.03
C PRO A 347 15.58 9.14 -18.73
N GLU A 348 15.18 8.05 -18.09
CA GLU A 348 15.00 6.77 -18.76
C GLU A 348 13.64 6.74 -19.50
N ASP A 349 13.38 5.71 -20.28
CA ASP A 349 12.19 5.57 -21.13
C ASP A 349 11.16 4.59 -20.56
N TYR A 350 11.32 4.16 -19.31
CA TYR A 350 10.40 3.24 -18.63
C TYR A 350 9.86 3.80 -17.31
N MET A 351 8.79 3.19 -16.85
CA MET A 351 8.22 3.36 -15.51
C MET A 351 7.86 1.97 -14.97
N ASP A 352 8.06 1.76 -13.67
CA ASP A 352 7.65 0.54 -13.00
C ASP A 352 6.34 0.73 -12.22
N HIS A 353 5.69 -0.41 -11.90
CA HIS A 353 4.43 -0.41 -11.16
C HIS A 353 4.57 0.18 -9.77
N LEU A 354 5.72 -0.01 -9.11
CA LEU A 354 5.99 0.56 -7.78
C LEU A 354 5.80 2.08 -7.76
N THR A 355 6.19 2.79 -8.83
CA THR A 355 5.99 4.24 -8.95
C THR A 355 4.50 4.66 -8.80
N CYS A 356 3.55 3.72 -8.92
CA CYS A 356 2.12 4.02 -8.84
C CYS A 356 1.61 4.36 -7.43
N PHE A 357 2.44 4.33 -6.39
CA PHE A 357 2.12 4.93 -5.08
C PHE A 357 2.22 6.48 -5.11
N VAL A 358 3.05 7.05 -6.00
CA VAL A 358 3.31 8.50 -6.09
C VAL A 358 2.05 9.34 -6.24
N PRO A 359 1.05 8.94 -7.04
CA PRO A 359 -0.23 9.66 -7.08
C PRO A 359 -0.87 9.85 -5.70
N GLY A 360 -0.88 8.82 -4.87
CA GLY A 360 -1.37 8.89 -3.49
C GLY A 360 -0.57 9.86 -2.64
N MET A 361 0.76 9.75 -2.68
CA MET A 361 1.68 10.64 -1.97
C MET A 361 1.45 12.11 -2.36
N LEU A 362 1.41 12.42 -3.67
CA LEU A 362 1.19 13.79 -4.16
C LEU A 362 -0.19 14.33 -3.78
N ALA A 363 -1.23 13.49 -3.81
CA ALA A 363 -2.57 13.91 -3.42
C ALA A 363 -2.63 14.27 -1.92
N MET A 364 -2.00 13.52 -1.05
CA MET A 364 -1.88 13.85 0.38
C MET A 364 -1.07 15.13 0.58
N GLY A 365 0.08 15.25 -0.06
CA GLY A 365 0.94 16.43 0.01
C GLY A 365 0.26 17.69 -0.50
N SER A 366 -0.49 17.60 -1.61
CA SER A 366 -1.30 18.69 -2.16
C SER A 366 -2.24 19.30 -1.12
N LYS A 367 -2.94 18.47 -0.36
CA LYS A 367 -3.85 18.94 0.69
C LYS A 367 -3.09 19.45 1.91
N THR A 368 -2.02 18.77 2.31
CA THR A 368 -1.21 19.13 3.47
C THR A 368 -0.55 20.50 3.32
N PHE A 369 -0.03 20.81 2.13
CA PHE A 369 0.74 22.04 1.86
C PHE A 369 -0.01 23.06 1.00
N ASN A 370 -1.28 22.79 0.65
CA ASN A 370 -2.11 23.64 -0.20
C ASN A 370 -1.49 23.90 -1.60
N GLU A 371 -1.02 22.81 -2.24
CA GLU A 371 -0.42 22.82 -3.58
C GLU A 371 -1.37 22.14 -4.59
N PRO A 372 -2.35 22.86 -5.15
CA PRO A 372 -3.40 22.24 -5.99
C PRO A 372 -2.86 21.65 -7.30
N GLU A 373 -1.73 22.11 -7.83
CA GLU A 373 -1.08 21.54 -9.01
C GLU A 373 -0.68 20.09 -8.76
N ASP A 374 -0.19 19.76 -7.56
CA ASP A 374 0.26 18.42 -7.20
C ASP A 374 -0.89 17.40 -7.26
N LEU A 375 -2.14 17.83 -6.95
CA LEU A 375 -3.30 16.98 -7.11
C LEU A 375 -3.63 16.69 -8.59
N GLU A 376 -3.45 17.67 -9.48
CA GLU A 376 -3.67 17.46 -10.92
C GLU A 376 -2.57 16.55 -11.52
N ILE A 377 -1.33 16.68 -11.06
CA ILE A 377 -0.24 15.77 -11.41
C ILE A 377 -0.53 14.35 -10.88
N ALA A 378 -0.97 14.22 -9.63
CA ALA A 378 -1.39 12.94 -9.05
C ALA A 378 -2.45 12.23 -9.90
N LYS A 379 -3.47 12.97 -10.36
CA LYS A 379 -4.50 12.43 -11.24
C LYS A 379 -3.93 11.95 -12.57
N GLY A 380 -3.02 12.72 -13.18
CA GLY A 380 -2.40 12.37 -14.47
C GLY A 380 -1.49 11.13 -14.38
N LEU A 381 -0.72 11.00 -13.30
CA LEU A 381 0.10 9.81 -13.04
C LEU A 381 -0.78 8.58 -12.78
N LEU A 382 -1.86 8.73 -12.00
CA LEU A 382 -2.78 7.62 -11.72
C LEU A 382 -3.51 7.15 -12.97
N GLU A 383 -3.88 8.05 -13.88
CA GLU A 383 -4.48 7.65 -15.17
C GLU A 383 -3.51 6.77 -15.98
N THR A 384 -2.21 7.02 -15.93
CA THR A 384 -1.20 6.14 -16.56
C THR A 384 -1.19 4.75 -15.91
N CYS A 385 -1.15 4.68 -14.58
CA CYS A 385 -1.17 3.40 -13.86
C CYS A 385 -2.44 2.60 -14.20
N VAL A 386 -3.61 3.22 -14.13
CA VAL A 386 -4.90 2.59 -14.47
C VAL A 386 -4.96 2.19 -15.95
N PHE A 387 -4.34 2.99 -16.84
CA PHE A 387 -4.28 2.68 -18.26
C PHE A 387 -3.57 1.34 -18.53
N MET A 388 -2.50 1.02 -17.78
CA MET A 388 -1.81 -0.26 -17.90
C MET A 388 -2.73 -1.43 -17.58
N TYR A 389 -3.50 -1.35 -16.49
CA TYR A 389 -4.50 -2.35 -16.14
C TYR A 389 -5.57 -2.51 -17.23
N ARG A 390 -6.12 -1.40 -17.71
CA ARG A 390 -7.29 -1.41 -18.60
C ARG A 390 -6.96 -1.71 -20.06
N THR A 391 -5.69 -1.76 -20.44
CA THR A 391 -5.24 -2.05 -21.81
C THR A 391 -4.50 -3.36 -21.96
N SER A 392 -4.20 -4.06 -20.86
CA SER A 392 -3.74 -5.43 -20.89
C SER A 392 -4.89 -6.41 -21.17
N ALA A 393 -4.56 -7.57 -21.72
CA ALA A 393 -5.56 -8.59 -22.04
C ALA A 393 -6.25 -9.20 -20.80
N THR A 394 -5.51 -9.30 -19.69
CA THR A 394 -6.03 -9.83 -18.41
C THR A 394 -6.75 -8.78 -17.56
N GLY A 395 -6.56 -7.49 -17.82
CA GLY A 395 -6.99 -6.43 -16.93
C GLY A 395 -6.09 -6.23 -15.70
N LEU A 396 -4.85 -6.78 -15.72
CA LEU A 396 -3.81 -6.62 -14.70
C LEU A 396 -2.65 -5.80 -15.27
N SER A 397 -1.92 -5.06 -14.43
CA SER A 397 -0.79 -4.25 -14.88
C SER A 397 0.50 -5.07 -14.93
N PRO A 398 1.37 -4.83 -15.93
CA PRO A 398 2.73 -5.35 -15.91
C PRO A 398 3.57 -4.71 -14.80
N GLU A 399 4.70 -5.32 -14.44
CA GLU A 399 5.67 -4.75 -13.51
C GLU A 399 6.38 -3.52 -14.09
N THR A 400 6.66 -3.52 -15.41
CA THR A 400 7.28 -2.38 -16.09
C THR A 400 6.67 -2.13 -17.47
N TRP A 401 6.71 -0.86 -17.91
CA TRP A 401 6.33 -0.46 -19.27
C TRP A 401 7.24 0.63 -19.80
N TYR A 402 7.38 0.68 -21.12
CA TYR A 402 8.19 1.62 -21.86
C TYR A 402 7.32 2.54 -22.69
N ILE A 403 7.76 3.79 -22.85
CA ILE A 403 7.09 4.79 -23.71
C ILE A 403 8.15 5.54 -24.53
N ASP A 404 8.26 5.24 -25.81
CA ASP A 404 9.27 5.81 -26.72
C ASP A 404 9.16 7.32 -26.91
N LYS A 405 7.99 7.90 -26.67
CA LYS A 405 7.74 9.33 -26.95
C LYS A 405 7.07 9.99 -25.76
N THR A 406 7.88 10.68 -24.99
CA THR A 406 7.40 11.56 -23.91
C THR A 406 7.97 12.96 -24.10
N GLU A 407 7.30 13.95 -23.56
CA GLU A 407 7.75 15.33 -23.51
C GLU A 407 7.93 15.75 -22.03
N LYS A 408 8.83 16.71 -21.80
CA LYS A 408 8.93 17.33 -20.48
C LYS A 408 7.58 17.93 -20.10
N TYR A 409 7.12 17.68 -18.87
CA TYR A 409 5.85 18.22 -18.40
C TYR A 409 5.79 19.74 -18.52
N ASN A 410 4.70 20.23 -19.12
CA ASN A 410 4.37 21.64 -19.20
C ASN A 410 2.89 21.83 -18.88
N PRO A 411 2.53 22.52 -17.78
CA PRO A 411 1.15 22.67 -17.34
C PRO A 411 0.21 23.25 -18.40
N MET A 412 0.69 24.17 -19.25
CA MET A 412 -0.16 24.81 -20.28
C MET A 412 -0.52 23.82 -21.38
N THR A 413 0.44 23.10 -21.93
CA THR A 413 0.20 22.09 -22.98
C THR A 413 -0.58 20.91 -22.46
N TYR A 414 -0.25 20.42 -21.28
CA TYR A 414 -0.96 19.33 -20.62
C TYR A 414 -2.43 19.68 -20.36
N ASN A 415 -2.73 20.84 -19.77
CA ASN A 415 -4.09 21.29 -19.52
C ASN A 415 -4.90 21.51 -20.81
N LYS A 416 -4.25 21.98 -21.89
CA LYS A 416 -4.89 22.11 -23.19
C LYS A 416 -5.30 20.74 -23.73
N THR A 417 -4.39 19.78 -23.75
CA THR A 417 -4.68 18.40 -24.17
C THR A 417 -5.83 17.79 -23.35
N LYS A 418 -5.80 17.95 -22.01
CA LYS A 418 -6.86 17.48 -21.11
C LYS A 418 -8.23 18.09 -21.44
N GLN A 419 -8.29 19.38 -21.75
CA GLN A 419 -9.53 20.06 -22.16
C GLN A 419 -10.05 19.57 -23.52
N GLU A 420 -9.15 19.35 -24.49
CA GLU A 420 -9.51 18.80 -25.80
C GLU A 420 -10.06 17.38 -25.68
N LEU A 421 -9.43 16.51 -24.90
CA LEU A 421 -9.90 15.16 -24.63
C LEU A 421 -11.24 15.15 -23.88
N LYS A 422 -11.45 16.09 -22.95
CA LYS A 422 -12.74 16.23 -22.27
C LYS A 422 -13.86 16.60 -23.24
N LYS A 423 -13.62 17.55 -24.16
CA LYS A 423 -14.61 17.93 -25.20
C LYS A 423 -14.94 16.75 -26.11
N LEU A 424 -13.96 15.96 -26.52
CA LEU A 424 -14.16 14.76 -27.32
C LEU A 424 -15.00 13.71 -26.58
N ARG A 425 -14.72 13.49 -25.28
CA ARG A 425 -15.52 12.57 -24.44
C ARG A 425 -16.95 13.05 -24.28
N ASP A 426 -17.18 14.34 -24.01
CA ASP A 426 -18.51 14.91 -23.87
C ASP A 426 -19.31 14.80 -25.19
N TRP A 427 -18.65 14.96 -26.33
CA TRP A 427 -19.26 14.80 -27.67
C TRP A 427 -19.69 13.34 -27.95
N TRP A 428 -18.85 12.34 -27.59
CA TRP A 428 -19.17 10.92 -27.72
C TRP A 428 -20.35 10.47 -26.85
N TYR A 429 -20.57 11.11 -25.71
CA TYR A 429 -21.72 10.83 -24.84
C TYR A 429 -23.01 11.48 -25.28
N GLU A 430 -22.98 12.56 -26.08
CA GLU A 430 -24.18 13.17 -26.68
C GLU A 430 -24.74 12.30 -27.79
N ASP A 431 -23.93 11.64 -28.61
CA ASP A 431 -24.37 10.79 -29.71
C ASP A 431 -24.99 9.44 -29.26
N ASP A 432 -24.61 8.89 -28.12
CA ASP A 432 -25.23 7.65 -27.60
C ASP A 432 -26.58 7.87 -26.89
N TYR A 433 -27.04 9.12 -26.73
CA TYR A 433 -28.28 9.45 -26.03
C TYR A 433 -29.41 9.89 -26.95
N GLU A 434 -29.23 9.97 -28.26
CA GLU A 434 -30.31 10.29 -29.21
C GLU A 434 -31.10 9.05 -29.70
N VAL A 435 -31.77 8.36 -28.76
CA VAL A 435 -33.01 7.65 -29.10
C VAL A 435 -34.08 8.01 -28.07
N ASN A 436 -34.90 9.02 -28.43
CA ASN A 436 -36.18 9.38 -27.83
C ASN A 436 -36.20 10.00 -26.42
N ARG A 437 -35.92 11.32 -26.31
CA ARG A 437 -36.65 12.24 -25.39
C ARG A 437 -36.49 13.70 -25.84
N PRO A 438 -37.56 14.55 -25.72
CA PRO A 438 -37.49 15.97 -26.08
C PRO A 438 -36.59 16.73 -25.12
N VAL A 439 -35.62 17.45 -25.68
CA VAL A 439 -34.61 18.24 -24.95
C VAL A 439 -35.26 19.47 -24.33
N GLN A 440 -35.42 19.52 -23.03
CA GLN A 440 -35.50 20.80 -22.31
C GLN A 440 -34.08 21.36 -22.14
N LYS A 441 -33.78 22.46 -22.84
CA LYS A 441 -32.58 23.25 -22.64
C LYS A 441 -32.55 23.79 -21.22
N ILE A 442 -31.85 23.13 -20.33
CA ILE A 442 -31.53 23.65 -18.99
C ILE A 442 -30.27 24.49 -19.11
N ALA A 443 -30.39 25.79 -18.88
CA ALA A 443 -29.26 26.72 -18.80
C ALA A 443 -28.23 26.23 -17.78
N VAL A 444 -26.99 26.06 -18.24
CA VAL A 444 -25.85 25.71 -17.40
C VAL A 444 -25.57 26.90 -16.49
N LYS A 445 -26.08 26.85 -15.25
CA LYS A 445 -25.58 27.70 -14.16
C LYS A 445 -24.23 27.14 -13.71
N GLU A 446 -23.21 27.99 -13.62
CA GLU A 446 -21.92 27.68 -13.01
C GLU A 446 -22.14 26.94 -11.69
N ARG A 447 -21.65 25.69 -11.63
CA ARG A 447 -21.77 24.87 -10.41
C ARG A 447 -20.72 25.32 -9.40
N LYS A 448 -21.19 25.87 -8.30
CA LYS A 448 -20.46 25.92 -7.03
C LYS A 448 -20.28 24.48 -6.53
N GLU A 449 -19.07 24.17 -6.07
CA GLU A 449 -18.65 22.97 -5.35
C GLU A 449 -19.42 21.68 -5.68
N GLU A 450 -18.77 20.77 -6.42
CA GLU A 450 -19.33 19.43 -6.71
C GLU A 450 -19.51 18.66 -5.39
N SER A 451 -20.75 18.59 -4.93
CA SER A 451 -21.15 17.64 -3.89
C SER A 451 -20.92 16.23 -4.42
N THR A 452 -20.36 15.33 -3.61
CA THR A 452 -20.18 13.92 -3.97
C THR A 452 -21.49 13.35 -4.50
N ARG A 453 -21.50 13.01 -5.79
CA ARG A 453 -22.67 12.40 -6.42
C ARG A 453 -22.45 10.89 -6.42
N TYR A 454 -23.33 10.16 -5.73
CA TYR A 454 -23.33 8.70 -5.72
C TYR A 454 -24.19 8.14 -6.84
N ASP A 455 -23.59 7.43 -7.78
CA ASP A 455 -24.30 6.78 -8.88
C ASP A 455 -24.13 5.25 -8.81
N VAL A 456 -25.23 4.53 -8.63
CA VAL A 456 -25.24 3.05 -8.56
C VAL A 456 -24.93 2.40 -9.92
N LYS A 457 -25.08 3.16 -11.01
CA LYS A 457 -24.83 2.73 -12.39
C LYS A 457 -23.69 3.49 -13.04
N TYR A 458 -22.74 3.96 -12.24
CA TYR A 458 -21.58 4.66 -12.76
C TYR A 458 -20.84 3.78 -13.77
N LYS A 459 -20.60 4.35 -14.96
CA LYS A 459 -19.83 3.69 -16.00
C LYS A 459 -18.51 4.44 -16.22
N LEU A 460 -17.42 3.71 -16.20
CA LEU A 460 -16.13 4.27 -16.60
C LEU A 460 -16.14 4.57 -18.11
N PRO A 461 -15.48 5.65 -18.54
CA PRO A 461 -15.28 5.92 -19.95
C PRO A 461 -14.53 4.78 -20.62
N GLN A 462 -14.80 4.55 -21.91
CA GLN A 462 -14.01 3.62 -22.70
C GLN A 462 -12.55 4.07 -22.76
N VAL A 463 -11.63 3.12 -22.66
CA VAL A 463 -10.21 3.39 -22.79
C VAL A 463 -9.78 3.25 -24.25
N LYS A 464 -8.87 4.11 -24.70
CA LYS A 464 -8.23 3.97 -26.01
C LYS A 464 -7.30 2.74 -25.98
N SER A 465 -7.12 2.09 -27.13
CA SER A 465 -6.06 1.08 -27.26
C SER A 465 -4.68 1.66 -26.98
N ARG A 466 -3.77 0.83 -26.53
CA ARG A 466 -2.36 1.23 -26.36
C ARG A 466 -1.81 1.78 -27.68
N PRO A 467 -1.10 2.93 -27.64
CA PRO A 467 -0.37 3.41 -28.80
C PRO A 467 0.83 2.47 -29.09
N PRO A 468 1.27 2.36 -30.36
CA PRO A 468 2.45 1.54 -30.69
C PRO A 468 3.74 1.96 -29.99
N SER A 469 3.80 3.21 -29.50
CA SER A 469 4.95 3.75 -28.74
C SER A 469 4.96 3.31 -27.26
N LEU A 470 3.94 2.60 -26.80
CA LEU A 470 3.83 2.09 -25.44
C LEU A 470 3.79 0.55 -25.49
N PHE A 471 4.74 -0.09 -24.84
CA PHE A 471 4.84 -1.54 -24.75
C PHE A 471 5.23 -2.00 -23.36
N PHE A 472 4.89 -3.23 -23.02
CA PHE A 472 5.21 -3.83 -21.73
C PHE A 472 6.65 -4.36 -21.74
N GLY A 473 7.34 -4.21 -20.61
CA GLY A 473 8.67 -4.73 -20.38
C GLY A 473 8.63 -6.04 -19.60
N ASP A 474 8.61 -5.97 -18.27
CA ASP A 474 8.34 -7.12 -17.44
C ASP A 474 6.83 -7.31 -17.35
N GLU A 475 6.31 -8.29 -18.07
CA GLU A 475 4.89 -8.56 -18.25
C GLU A 475 4.23 -9.26 -17.05
N ARG A 476 4.98 -9.55 -15.98
CA ARG A 476 4.43 -10.17 -14.77
C ARG A 476 3.50 -9.24 -14.01
N TYR A 477 2.58 -9.82 -13.24
CA TYR A 477 1.86 -9.12 -12.17
C TYR A 477 2.07 -9.88 -10.87
N LEU A 478 2.72 -9.24 -9.90
CA LEU A 478 3.13 -9.85 -8.65
C LEU A 478 2.18 -9.53 -7.47
N LEU A 479 0.89 -9.39 -7.73
CA LEU A 479 -0.16 -9.10 -6.74
C LEU A 479 -0.03 -7.71 -6.06
N ARG A 480 0.60 -6.78 -6.73
CA ARG A 480 1.02 -5.46 -6.25
C ARG A 480 -0.11 -4.52 -5.83
N PRO A 481 0.10 -3.69 -4.77
CA PRO A 481 -0.88 -2.78 -4.19
C PRO A 481 -0.84 -1.33 -4.70
N GLU A 482 0.26 -0.82 -5.26
CA GLU A 482 0.57 0.62 -5.32
C GLU A 482 -0.46 1.44 -6.10
N THR A 483 -0.98 0.89 -7.21
CA THR A 483 -2.09 1.53 -7.93
C THR A 483 -3.36 1.58 -7.08
N ILE A 484 -3.66 0.48 -6.36
CA ILE A 484 -4.86 0.38 -5.51
C ILE A 484 -4.74 1.31 -4.30
N GLU A 485 -3.56 1.45 -3.72
CA GLU A 485 -3.24 2.44 -2.69
C GLU A 485 -3.59 3.85 -3.17
N SER A 486 -3.06 4.23 -4.33
CA SER A 486 -3.34 5.54 -4.93
C SER A 486 -4.83 5.75 -5.24
N LEU A 487 -5.54 4.70 -5.69
CA LEU A 487 -7.00 4.75 -5.89
C LEU A 487 -7.74 5.01 -4.57
N PHE A 488 -7.38 4.31 -3.50
CA PHE A 488 -7.93 4.51 -2.16
C PHE A 488 -7.70 5.94 -1.66
N ILE A 489 -6.46 6.42 -1.75
CA ILE A 489 -6.08 7.75 -1.27
C ILE A 489 -6.79 8.85 -2.08
N LEU A 490 -6.77 8.78 -3.43
CA LEU A 490 -7.45 9.78 -4.25
C LEU A 490 -8.97 9.75 -4.05
N TYR A 491 -9.59 8.57 -3.87
CA TYR A 491 -11.01 8.51 -3.50
C TYR A 491 -11.27 9.24 -2.18
N ARG A 492 -10.47 8.97 -1.15
CA ARG A 492 -10.64 9.61 0.16
C ARG A 492 -10.40 11.12 0.14
N ILE A 493 -9.56 11.61 -0.76
CA ILE A 493 -9.22 13.05 -0.89
C ILE A 493 -10.20 13.80 -1.78
N THR A 494 -10.74 13.16 -2.82
CA THR A 494 -11.57 13.85 -3.82
C THR A 494 -13.05 13.52 -3.73
N GLY A 495 -13.41 12.35 -3.20
CA GLY A 495 -14.76 11.81 -3.26
C GLY A 495 -15.20 11.31 -4.65
N ASP A 496 -14.29 11.27 -5.64
CA ASP A 496 -14.62 10.87 -7.01
C ASP A 496 -14.81 9.35 -7.11
N GLN A 497 -16.03 8.96 -7.45
CA GLN A 497 -16.45 7.55 -7.54
C GLN A 497 -15.69 6.75 -8.60
N LYS A 498 -15.10 7.39 -9.60
CA LYS A 498 -14.33 6.70 -10.66
C LYS A 498 -13.21 5.81 -10.07
N TYR A 499 -12.58 6.24 -8.96
CA TYR A 499 -11.52 5.47 -8.32
C TYR A 499 -12.01 4.17 -7.70
N GLN A 500 -13.24 4.15 -7.19
CA GLN A 500 -13.87 2.91 -6.74
C GLN A 500 -14.19 1.97 -7.91
N GLU A 501 -14.62 2.50 -9.05
CA GLU A 501 -14.89 1.67 -10.23
C GLU A 501 -13.61 1.09 -10.81
N TYR A 502 -12.51 1.86 -10.88
CA TYR A 502 -11.19 1.33 -11.25
C TYR A 502 -10.72 0.22 -10.29
N GLY A 503 -10.82 0.43 -8.98
CA GLY A 503 -10.46 -0.59 -8.00
C GLY A 503 -11.35 -1.84 -8.10
N TRP A 504 -12.61 -1.68 -8.49
CA TRP A 504 -13.51 -2.83 -8.71
C TRP A 504 -13.15 -3.62 -9.97
N GLU A 505 -12.78 -2.96 -11.08
CA GLU A 505 -12.26 -3.64 -12.28
C GLU A 505 -10.99 -4.44 -11.95
N ILE A 506 -10.03 -3.83 -11.23
CA ILE A 506 -8.78 -4.50 -10.79
C ILE A 506 -9.09 -5.71 -9.90
N PHE A 507 -9.97 -5.56 -8.91
CA PHE A 507 -10.36 -6.68 -8.05
C PHE A 507 -10.97 -7.84 -8.85
N GLN A 508 -11.81 -7.55 -9.84
CA GLN A 508 -12.40 -8.60 -10.69
C GLN A 508 -11.34 -9.31 -11.55
N ALA A 509 -10.33 -8.60 -12.01
CA ALA A 509 -9.20 -9.19 -12.73
C ALA A 509 -8.37 -10.11 -11.82
N ILE A 510 -8.06 -9.68 -10.57
CA ILE A 510 -7.39 -10.50 -9.56
C ILE A 510 -8.20 -11.77 -9.27
N GLU A 511 -9.53 -11.67 -9.05
CA GLU A 511 -10.42 -12.83 -8.82
C GLU A 511 -10.44 -13.80 -10.00
N LYS A 512 -10.36 -13.29 -11.21
CA LYS A 512 -10.41 -14.11 -12.41
C LYS A 512 -9.09 -14.82 -12.69
N TRP A 513 -7.95 -14.09 -12.62
CA TRP A 513 -6.69 -14.59 -13.14
C TRP A 513 -5.73 -15.09 -12.06
N CYS A 514 -5.74 -14.47 -10.86
CA CYS A 514 -4.80 -14.81 -9.81
C CYS A 514 -5.31 -15.91 -8.86
N LYS A 515 -6.63 -16.14 -8.81
CA LYS A 515 -7.22 -17.07 -7.85
C LYS A 515 -6.86 -18.51 -8.18
N THR A 516 -6.37 -19.25 -7.16
CA THR A 516 -6.08 -20.68 -7.21
C THR A 516 -7.11 -21.47 -6.39
N LYS A 517 -6.98 -22.79 -6.37
CA LYS A 517 -7.80 -23.65 -5.50
C LYS A 517 -7.58 -23.34 -4.02
N SER A 518 -6.37 -22.95 -3.65
CA SER A 518 -5.95 -22.73 -2.27
C SER A 518 -5.92 -21.26 -1.85
N ALA A 519 -5.49 -20.36 -2.76
CA ALA A 519 -5.25 -18.96 -2.44
C ALA A 519 -5.23 -18.08 -3.71
N PHE A 520 -4.16 -17.30 -3.91
CA PHE A 520 -3.93 -16.46 -5.09
C PHE A 520 -2.47 -16.62 -5.54
N ALA A 521 -2.24 -16.59 -6.84
CA ALA A 521 -0.92 -16.68 -7.45
C ALA A 521 -0.60 -15.44 -8.28
N ALA A 522 0.66 -15.06 -8.33
CA ALA A 522 1.17 -14.09 -9.28
C ALA A 522 0.94 -14.55 -10.73
N ILE A 523 0.99 -13.63 -11.69
CA ILE A 523 0.74 -13.89 -13.13
C ILE A 523 2.04 -13.68 -13.90
N GLN A 524 2.33 -14.58 -14.85
CA GLN A 524 3.53 -14.53 -15.65
C GLN A 524 3.46 -13.51 -16.80
N ASN A 525 2.29 -13.40 -17.44
CA ASN A 525 2.10 -12.48 -18.56
C ASN A 525 0.70 -11.90 -18.55
N VAL A 526 0.60 -10.57 -18.34
CA VAL A 526 -0.68 -9.84 -18.26
C VAL A 526 -1.33 -9.63 -19.62
N ASP A 527 -0.60 -9.77 -20.72
CA ASP A 527 -1.13 -9.63 -22.09
C ASP A 527 -1.55 -10.96 -22.73
N ARG A 528 -1.62 -12.01 -21.91
CA ARG A 528 -1.98 -13.34 -22.36
C ARG A 528 -3.31 -13.79 -21.77
N ASP A 529 -4.37 -13.76 -22.58
CA ASP A 529 -5.73 -14.19 -22.21
C ASP A 529 -6.25 -15.36 -23.08
N ASP A 530 -5.43 -15.85 -24.01
CA ASP A 530 -5.73 -16.91 -24.99
C ASP A 530 -5.41 -18.33 -24.48
N ILE A 531 -5.28 -18.51 -23.16
CA ILE A 531 -4.90 -19.75 -22.50
C ILE A 531 -6.13 -20.61 -22.16
N GLU A 532 -6.03 -21.93 -22.38
CA GLU A 532 -7.11 -22.88 -22.03
C GLU A 532 -7.18 -23.10 -20.51
N ASP A 533 -6.03 -23.19 -19.84
CA ASP A 533 -5.94 -23.31 -18.38
C ASP A 533 -5.23 -22.11 -17.76
N ILE A 534 -5.92 -21.43 -16.86
CA ILE A 534 -5.38 -20.23 -16.17
C ILE A 534 -4.11 -20.58 -15.38
N GLU A 535 -3.99 -21.79 -14.85
CA GLU A 535 -2.81 -22.23 -14.08
C GLU A 535 -1.52 -22.15 -14.93
N ASP A 536 -1.59 -22.27 -16.26
CA ASP A 536 -0.43 -22.15 -17.19
C ASP A 536 0.18 -20.74 -17.23
N ASN A 537 -0.55 -19.73 -16.75
CA ASN A 537 -0.07 -18.34 -16.66
C ASN A 537 0.18 -17.89 -15.20
N GLN A 538 0.06 -18.79 -14.23
CA GLN A 538 0.28 -18.48 -12.82
C GLN A 538 1.71 -18.83 -12.40
N ILE A 539 2.24 -18.02 -11.46
CA ILE A 539 3.53 -18.24 -10.80
C ILE A 539 3.26 -18.75 -9.39
N ASP A 540 3.96 -19.78 -8.95
CA ASP A 540 3.80 -20.38 -7.61
C ASP A 540 4.39 -19.47 -6.51
N SER A 541 3.90 -18.23 -6.43
CA SER A 541 4.30 -17.19 -5.48
C SER A 541 3.10 -16.38 -5.04
N MET A 542 3.04 -16.11 -3.74
CA MET A 542 2.04 -15.24 -3.10
C MET A 542 2.71 -14.42 -2.01
N GLU A 543 3.06 -13.21 -2.36
CA GLU A 543 3.70 -12.23 -1.48
C GLU A 543 2.81 -11.86 -0.28
N SER A 544 3.42 -11.60 0.90
CA SER A 544 2.68 -11.23 2.12
C SER A 544 1.89 -9.94 1.97
N PHE A 545 2.36 -9.00 1.15
CA PHE A 545 1.68 -7.72 0.89
C PHE A 545 0.32 -7.88 0.19
N LEU A 546 0.01 -9.03 -0.42
CA LEU A 546 -1.35 -9.29 -0.89
C LEU A 546 -2.38 -9.10 0.23
N PHE A 547 -2.06 -9.60 1.44
CA PHE A 547 -2.90 -9.49 2.62
C PHE A 547 -2.69 -8.19 3.39
N ALA A 548 -1.43 -7.77 3.49
CA ALA A 548 -1.08 -6.55 4.21
C ALA A 548 -1.63 -5.30 3.52
N GLU A 549 -1.59 -5.26 2.19
CA GLU A 549 -1.80 -4.07 1.38
C GLU A 549 -2.93 -4.21 0.37
N THR A 550 -2.77 -5.07 -0.66
CA THR A 550 -3.67 -5.15 -1.81
C THR A 550 -5.13 -5.36 -1.38
N PHE A 551 -5.40 -6.37 -0.56
CA PHE A 551 -6.76 -6.59 -0.04
C PHE A 551 -7.18 -5.54 0.99
N LYS A 552 -6.24 -4.98 1.77
CA LYS A 552 -6.56 -3.92 2.73
C LYS A 552 -7.00 -2.65 2.04
N TYR A 553 -6.23 -2.16 1.05
CA TYR A 553 -6.58 -0.95 0.30
C TYR A 553 -7.86 -1.14 -0.51
N LEU A 554 -8.06 -2.29 -1.16
CA LEU A 554 -9.34 -2.63 -1.79
C LEU A 554 -10.51 -2.59 -0.80
N TYR A 555 -10.36 -3.19 0.37
CA TYR A 555 -11.40 -3.19 1.39
C TYR A 555 -11.70 -1.78 1.92
N LEU A 556 -10.66 -0.97 2.15
CA LEU A 556 -10.79 0.41 2.61
C LEU A 556 -11.38 1.35 1.54
N LEU A 557 -11.13 1.09 0.26
CA LEU A 557 -11.71 1.81 -0.86
C LEU A 557 -13.25 1.70 -0.87
N PHE A 558 -13.77 0.55 -0.43
CA PHE A 558 -15.21 0.29 -0.29
C PHE A 558 -15.69 0.33 1.16
N SER A 559 -14.90 0.83 2.09
CA SER A 559 -15.32 1.06 3.48
C SER A 559 -15.88 2.47 3.67
N PRO A 560 -16.74 2.70 4.68
CA PRO A 560 -17.12 4.06 5.07
C PRO A 560 -15.89 4.95 5.29
N PRO A 561 -15.95 6.26 4.97
CA PRO A 561 -14.78 7.13 5.04
C PRO A 561 -14.14 7.32 6.42
N ASP A 562 -14.87 7.03 7.49
CA ASP A 562 -14.39 7.07 8.87
C ASP A 562 -13.60 5.84 9.31
N VAL A 563 -13.67 4.75 8.52
CA VAL A 563 -12.87 3.55 8.75
C VAL A 563 -11.43 3.82 8.30
N VAL A 564 -10.50 3.91 9.24
CA VAL A 564 -9.10 4.28 9.02
C VAL A 564 -8.98 5.57 8.20
N SER A 565 -9.51 6.67 8.77
CA SER A 565 -9.50 7.99 8.10
C SER A 565 -8.08 8.51 7.91
N LEU A 566 -7.78 9.09 6.73
CA LEU A 566 -6.49 9.72 6.41
C LEU A 566 -6.17 10.94 7.30
N ASP A 567 -7.17 11.54 7.95
CA ASP A 567 -6.95 12.62 8.92
C ASP A 567 -6.45 12.11 10.27
N LYS A 568 -6.67 10.83 10.57
CA LYS A 568 -6.34 10.22 11.86
C LYS A 568 -5.19 9.23 11.80
N PHE A 569 -4.94 8.64 10.64
CA PHE A 569 -3.94 7.59 10.45
C PHE A 569 -2.92 7.96 9.40
N VAL A 570 -1.70 7.47 9.60
CA VAL A 570 -0.64 7.43 8.61
C VAL A 570 -0.30 5.96 8.38
N PHE A 571 -0.30 5.53 7.13
CA PHE A 571 0.12 4.19 6.76
C PHE A 571 1.64 4.16 6.58
N ASN A 572 2.31 3.11 7.06
CA ASN A 572 3.69 2.88 6.63
C ASN A 572 3.73 2.38 5.19
N THR A 573 4.91 2.08 4.65
CA THR A 573 5.05 1.61 3.26
C THR A 573 4.47 0.20 3.02
N GLU A 574 4.22 -0.59 4.08
CA GLU A 574 3.57 -1.91 4.05
C GLU A 574 2.07 -1.83 4.48
N ALA A 575 1.47 -0.65 4.28
CA ALA A 575 0.05 -0.37 4.59
C ALA A 575 -0.36 -0.63 6.05
N HIS A 576 0.55 -0.57 7.02
CA HIS A 576 0.22 -0.67 8.43
C HIS A 576 -0.20 0.70 8.97
N PRO A 577 -1.47 0.91 9.37
CA PRO A 577 -1.92 2.20 9.85
C PRO A 577 -1.45 2.50 11.27
N PHE A 578 -0.81 3.65 11.46
CA PHE A 578 -0.43 4.23 12.74
C PHE A 578 -1.37 5.38 13.08
N LEU A 579 -1.97 5.35 14.27
CA LEU A 579 -2.89 6.40 14.73
C LEU A 579 -2.09 7.64 15.15
N ARG A 580 -2.40 8.77 14.54
CA ARG A 580 -1.87 10.08 14.92
C ARG A 580 -2.38 10.47 16.30
N ARG A 581 -1.48 11.01 17.14
CA ARG A 581 -1.78 11.47 18.50
C ARG A 581 -0.91 12.67 18.88
N HIS A 582 -1.30 13.37 19.94
CA HIS A 582 -0.44 14.37 20.56
C HIS A 582 0.67 13.68 21.36
N TRP A 583 1.74 13.34 20.67
CA TRP A 583 2.96 12.82 21.27
C TRP A 583 3.92 13.96 21.63
N ASN A 584 4.77 13.74 22.65
CA ASN A 584 5.88 14.65 22.92
C ASN A 584 7.09 14.22 22.07
N TRP A 585 7.11 14.67 20.82
CA TRP A 585 8.16 14.36 19.88
C TRP A 585 9.52 14.92 20.31
N ASP A 586 9.56 16.13 20.91
CA ASP A 586 10.79 16.77 21.38
C ASP A 586 11.55 15.90 22.40
N LYS A 587 10.81 15.17 23.25
CA LYS A 587 11.41 14.26 24.21
C LYS A 587 12.15 13.07 23.54
N ILE A 588 11.75 12.71 22.33
CA ILE A 588 12.32 11.60 21.58
C ILE A 588 13.44 12.06 20.66
N ILE A 589 13.29 13.20 20.02
CA ILE A 589 14.18 13.67 18.96
C ILE A 589 15.31 14.57 19.49
N ASN A 590 15.03 15.42 20.49
CA ASN A 590 15.98 16.45 20.96
C ASN A 590 16.83 16.04 22.18
N GLN A 591 16.90 14.78 22.54
CA GLN A 591 17.72 14.30 23.68
C GLN A 591 19.10 13.77 23.24
N ILE A 592 19.67 14.33 22.17
CA ILE A 592 21.08 14.10 21.81
C ILE A 592 21.94 15.19 22.43
#